data_5222fcd91e5712bd0f8d8f406b638b79
#
_entry.id   5222fcd91e5712bd0f8d8f406b638b79
#
_cell.length_a   1.000
_cell.length_b   1.000
_cell.length_c   1.000
_cell.angle_alpha   90.00
_cell.angle_beta   90.00
_cell.angle_gamma   90.00
#
_symmetry.space_group_name_H-M   'P 1'
#
loop_
_entity.id
_entity.type
_entity.pdbx_description
1 polymer ?
#
loop_
_entity_poly.entity_id
_entity_poly.type
_entity_poly.pdbx_seq_one_letter_code
_entity_poly.pdbx_strand_id
1 'polypeptide(L)'
;MAQAKTLTKEELTRVLDYIRTRRFAPRNRAMMLLTHLAGLRIGEVACLRWSDVMNQDGTVKEEIRLLPDMTKGRHPRTVFVNIRLREELAAYAAQARCVDRSYPFFASQKSIKSGFGANSLAQAFALLYEGAGVEGASSHSGRRTFLTNLANKGTAIHILKTLAGHRSISTTAAYLYSSPSQ
;
A
#
# COMPACT_ATOMS: atom_id res chain seq x y z
N MET A 1 21.61 1.95 -6.50
CA MET A 1 20.45 2.82 -6.25
C MET A 1 20.21 2.98 -4.75
N ALA A 2 19.95 4.19 -4.31
CA ALA A 2 19.61 4.42 -2.90
C ALA A 2 18.33 3.67 -2.55
N GLN A 3 18.31 3.02 -1.40
CA GLN A 3 17.11 2.36 -0.90
C GLN A 3 16.08 3.41 -0.47
N ALA A 4 14.80 3.11 -0.68
CA ALA A 4 13.73 3.98 -0.24
C ALA A 4 13.77 4.16 1.29
N LYS A 5 13.47 5.37 1.74
CA LYS A 5 13.38 5.70 3.17
C LYS A 5 12.27 4.89 3.85
N THR A 6 12.53 4.40 5.05
CA THR A 6 11.48 3.95 5.97
C THR A 6 10.95 5.14 6.77
N LEU A 7 9.65 5.16 7.05
CA LEU A 7 9.03 6.23 7.83
C LEU A 7 8.92 5.82 9.30
N THR A 8 9.14 6.79 10.18
CA THR A 8 8.76 6.68 11.59
C THR A 8 7.22 6.82 11.74
N LYS A 9 6.70 6.47 12.91
CA LYS A 9 5.26 6.66 13.21
C LYS A 9 4.86 8.13 13.10
N GLU A 10 5.71 9.03 13.55
CA GLU A 10 5.51 10.49 13.52
C GLU A 10 5.49 10.99 12.08
N GLU A 11 6.39 10.51 11.24
CA GLU A 11 6.43 10.86 9.81
C GLU A 11 5.17 10.37 9.08
N LEU A 12 4.73 9.14 9.34
CA LEU A 12 3.48 8.62 8.76
C LEU A 12 2.27 9.46 9.21
N THR A 13 2.21 9.82 10.49
CA THR A 13 1.16 10.70 11.02
C THR A 13 1.15 12.04 10.29
N ARG A 14 2.32 12.66 10.06
CA ARG A 14 2.40 13.91 9.30
C ARG A 14 1.89 13.74 7.87
N VAL A 15 2.22 12.65 7.21
CA VAL A 15 1.72 12.36 5.86
C VAL A 15 0.20 12.24 5.86
N LEU A 16 -0.36 11.49 6.79
CA LEU A 16 -1.81 11.31 6.89
C LEU A 16 -2.55 12.61 7.24
N ASP A 17 -1.97 13.42 8.12
CA ASP A 17 -2.53 14.75 8.47
C ASP A 17 -2.50 15.69 7.28
N TYR A 18 -1.40 15.69 6.52
CA TYR A 18 -1.31 16.46 5.27
C TYR A 18 -2.36 16.01 4.26
N ILE A 19 -2.50 14.70 4.03
CA ILE A 19 -3.49 14.13 3.12
C ILE A 19 -4.91 14.57 3.51
N ARG A 20 -5.22 14.61 4.81
CA ARG A 20 -6.53 15.02 5.33
C ARG A 20 -6.93 16.41 4.89
N THR A 21 -5.98 17.31 4.70
CA THR A 21 -6.23 18.69 4.24
C THR A 21 -6.33 18.83 2.73
N ARG A 22 -6.11 17.75 1.99
CA ARG A 22 -6.06 17.78 0.53
C ARG A 22 -7.29 17.17 -0.11
N ARG A 23 -7.48 17.46 -1.39
CA ARG A 23 -8.54 16.87 -2.20
C ARG A 23 -8.36 15.34 -2.27
N PHE A 24 -9.44 14.60 -2.31
CA PHE A 24 -9.48 13.13 -2.34
C PHE A 24 -8.84 12.47 -1.11
N ALA A 25 -8.96 13.10 0.06
CA ALA A 25 -8.33 12.63 1.29
C ALA A 25 -8.66 11.17 1.63
N PRO A 26 -9.90 10.69 1.66
CA PRO A 26 -10.19 9.29 1.99
C PRO A 26 -9.53 8.30 1.04
N ARG A 27 -9.54 8.59 -0.27
CA ARG A 27 -8.87 7.76 -1.28
C ARG A 27 -7.35 7.70 -1.03
N ASN A 28 -6.73 8.87 -0.90
CA ASN A 28 -5.29 8.97 -0.76
C ASN A 28 -4.80 8.35 0.56
N ARG A 29 -5.57 8.51 1.65
CA ARG A 29 -5.28 7.82 2.92
C ARG A 29 -5.32 6.30 2.76
N ALA A 30 -6.37 5.78 2.15
CA ALA A 30 -6.53 4.34 1.94
C ALA A 30 -5.37 3.76 1.10
N MET A 31 -5.00 4.43 0.01
CA MET A 31 -3.88 4.01 -0.83
C MET A 31 -2.54 4.04 -0.06
N MET A 32 -2.28 5.11 0.67
CA MET A 32 -1.07 5.26 1.48
C MET A 32 -0.98 4.14 2.53
N LEU A 33 -2.07 3.86 3.24
CA LEU A 33 -2.10 2.85 4.29
C LEU A 33 -2.02 1.42 3.76
N LEU A 34 -2.50 1.13 2.54
CA LEU A 34 -2.27 -0.17 1.89
C LEU A 34 -0.77 -0.48 1.73
N THR A 35 0.03 0.51 1.39
CA THR A 35 1.47 0.33 1.28
C THR A 35 2.14 0.17 2.66
N HIS A 36 1.75 0.96 3.64
CA HIS A 36 2.36 0.98 4.99
C HIS A 36 1.88 -0.13 5.92
N LEU A 37 0.63 -0.58 5.80
CA LEU A 37 0.04 -1.57 6.72
C LEU A 37 -0.12 -2.96 6.11
N ALA A 38 -0.08 -3.09 4.78
CA ALA A 38 -0.19 -4.37 4.09
C ALA A 38 0.96 -4.65 3.13
N GLY A 39 1.84 -3.68 2.93
CA GLY A 39 3.07 -3.85 2.15
C GLY A 39 2.87 -3.96 0.65
N LEU A 40 1.76 -3.48 0.09
CA LEU A 40 1.54 -3.53 -1.35
C LEU A 40 2.55 -2.64 -2.09
N ARG A 41 2.94 -3.11 -3.27
CA ARG A 41 3.64 -2.26 -4.25
C ARG A 41 2.67 -1.27 -4.87
N ILE A 42 3.18 -0.13 -5.32
CA ILE A 42 2.34 0.92 -5.90
C ILE A 42 1.53 0.44 -7.10
N GLY A 43 2.11 -0.39 -7.97
CA GLY A 43 1.42 -0.98 -9.11
C GLY A 43 0.31 -1.95 -8.69
N GLU A 44 0.47 -2.64 -7.58
CA GLU A 44 -0.54 -3.53 -7.02
C GLU A 44 -1.73 -2.72 -6.48
N VAL A 45 -1.46 -1.63 -5.78
CA VAL A 45 -2.51 -0.69 -5.34
C VAL A 45 -3.30 -0.15 -6.53
N ALA A 46 -2.61 0.23 -7.59
CA ALA A 46 -3.22 0.77 -8.81
C ALA A 46 -4.13 -0.25 -9.52
N CYS A 47 -3.82 -1.54 -9.42
CA CYS A 47 -4.56 -2.62 -10.10
C CYS A 47 -5.77 -3.14 -9.31
N LEU A 48 -5.97 -2.76 -8.05
CA LEU A 48 -7.08 -3.27 -7.25
C LEU A 48 -8.43 -2.89 -7.84
N ARG A 49 -9.34 -3.85 -7.85
CA ARG A 49 -10.74 -3.67 -8.22
C ARG A 49 -11.64 -3.80 -7.01
N TRP A 50 -12.86 -3.36 -7.12
CA TRP A 50 -13.86 -3.53 -6.05
C TRP A 50 -14.01 -4.99 -5.62
N SER A 51 -14.02 -5.91 -6.58
CA SER A 51 -14.10 -7.36 -6.30
C SER A 51 -12.90 -7.92 -5.54
N ASP A 52 -11.73 -7.27 -5.61
CA ASP A 52 -10.54 -7.71 -4.87
C ASP A 52 -10.59 -7.30 -3.40
N VAL A 53 -11.21 -6.16 -3.09
CA VAL A 53 -11.18 -5.53 -1.76
C VAL A 53 -12.44 -5.80 -0.96
N MET A 54 -13.61 -5.87 -1.63
CA MET A 54 -14.92 -5.94 -0.98
C MET A 54 -15.56 -7.30 -1.15
N ASN A 55 -16.16 -7.80 -0.07
CA ASN A 55 -17.10 -8.92 -0.13
C ASN A 55 -18.41 -8.51 -0.82
N GLN A 56 -19.20 -9.49 -1.23
CA GLN A 56 -20.51 -9.22 -1.87
C GLN A 56 -21.50 -8.54 -0.93
N ASP A 57 -21.37 -8.74 0.38
CA ASP A 57 -22.19 -8.12 1.41
C ASP A 57 -21.84 -6.66 1.70
N GLY A 58 -20.80 -6.12 1.02
CA GLY A 58 -20.36 -4.74 1.18
C GLY A 58 -19.33 -4.53 2.30
N THR A 59 -18.89 -5.59 2.95
CA THR A 59 -17.79 -5.51 3.92
C THR A 59 -16.43 -5.61 3.25
N VAL A 60 -15.38 -5.05 3.89
CA VAL A 60 -13.99 -5.18 3.42
C VAL A 60 -13.48 -6.57 3.74
N LYS A 61 -12.79 -7.17 2.79
CA LYS A 61 -12.15 -8.48 2.96
C LYS A 61 -11.03 -8.41 4.01
N GLU A 62 -10.86 -9.49 4.75
CA GLU A 62 -9.74 -9.66 5.68
C GLU A 62 -8.42 -10.00 4.95
N GLU A 63 -8.56 -10.56 3.76
CA GLU A 63 -7.45 -10.94 2.90
C GLU A 63 -7.70 -10.46 1.48
N ILE A 64 -6.67 -9.89 0.85
CA ILE A 64 -6.69 -9.54 -0.57
C ILE A 64 -5.76 -10.49 -1.29
N ARG A 65 -6.28 -11.21 -2.27
CA ARG A 65 -5.49 -12.09 -3.12
C ARG A 65 -4.98 -11.31 -4.33
N LEU A 66 -3.67 -11.17 -4.42
CA LEU A 66 -3.02 -10.58 -5.58
C LEU A 66 -2.73 -11.67 -6.59
N LEU A 67 -3.36 -11.57 -7.77
CA LEU A 67 -3.22 -12.53 -8.85
C LEU A 67 -1.93 -12.29 -9.64
N PRO A 68 -1.45 -13.28 -10.44
CA PRO A 68 -0.19 -13.17 -11.16
C PRO A 68 -0.07 -11.95 -12.07
N ASP A 69 -1.15 -11.53 -12.72
CA ASP A 69 -1.20 -10.36 -13.59
C ASP A 69 -1.16 -9.02 -12.85
N MET A 70 -1.45 -9.04 -11.56
CA MET A 70 -1.40 -7.87 -10.68
C MET A 70 -0.02 -7.65 -10.05
N THR A 71 0.87 -8.64 -10.09
CA THR A 71 2.14 -8.64 -9.38
C THR A 71 3.33 -8.53 -10.33
N LYS A 72 4.34 -7.79 -9.91
CA LYS A 72 5.63 -7.78 -10.58
C LYS A 72 6.27 -9.17 -10.45
N GLY A 73 6.59 -9.81 -11.57
CA GLY A 73 7.17 -11.16 -11.57
C GLY A 73 6.13 -12.28 -11.57
N ARG A 74 4.85 -11.96 -11.66
CA ARG A 74 3.73 -12.89 -11.84
C ARG A 74 3.62 -13.99 -10.76
N HIS A 75 3.97 -13.68 -9.52
CA HIS A 75 3.74 -14.58 -8.39
C HIS A 75 2.50 -14.14 -7.60
N PRO A 76 1.48 -14.97 -7.50
CA PRO A 76 0.33 -14.66 -6.67
C PRO A 76 0.75 -14.65 -5.20
N ARG A 77 0.14 -13.76 -4.42
CA ARG A 77 0.27 -13.77 -2.98
C ARG A 77 -0.99 -13.23 -2.31
N THR A 78 -1.17 -13.59 -1.06
CA THR A 78 -2.22 -13.04 -0.21
C THR A 78 -1.65 -11.98 0.70
N VAL A 79 -2.32 -10.85 0.81
CA VAL A 79 -2.01 -9.79 1.78
C VAL A 79 -3.12 -9.72 2.82
N PHE A 80 -2.72 -9.52 4.08
CA PHE A 80 -3.65 -9.44 5.19
C PHE A 80 -4.03 -7.98 5.46
N VAL A 81 -5.32 -7.77 5.68
CA VAL A 81 -5.90 -6.44 5.92
C VAL A 81 -6.29 -6.36 7.39
N ASN A 82 -5.46 -5.67 8.19
CA ASN A 82 -5.72 -5.52 9.62
C ASN A 82 -6.97 -4.64 9.88
N ILE A 83 -7.44 -4.60 11.11
CA ILE A 83 -8.66 -3.88 11.50
C ILE A 83 -8.57 -2.40 11.11
N ARG A 84 -7.47 -1.73 11.43
CA ARG A 84 -7.28 -0.32 11.09
C ARG A 84 -7.39 -0.06 9.59
N LEU A 85 -6.72 -0.89 8.79
CA LEU A 85 -6.76 -0.76 7.33
C LEU A 85 -8.16 -1.05 6.79
N ARG A 86 -8.88 -2.05 7.36
CA ARG A 86 -10.27 -2.33 6.97
C ARG A 86 -11.19 -1.14 7.22
N GLU A 87 -11.05 -0.47 8.34
CA GLU A 87 -11.82 0.74 8.66
C GLU A 87 -11.57 1.87 7.66
N GLU A 88 -10.31 2.11 7.30
CA GLU A 88 -9.95 3.13 6.30
C GLU A 88 -10.48 2.78 4.89
N LEU A 89 -10.38 1.52 4.49
CA LEU A 89 -10.92 1.05 3.21
C LEU A 89 -12.45 1.13 3.18
N ALA A 90 -13.11 0.79 4.29
CA ALA A 90 -14.56 0.90 4.40
C ALA A 90 -15.04 2.36 4.34
N ALA A 91 -14.33 3.28 4.97
CA ALA A 91 -14.65 4.71 4.91
C ALA A 91 -14.54 5.26 3.48
N TYR A 92 -13.48 4.90 2.77
CA TYR A 92 -13.34 5.24 1.36
C TYR A 92 -14.44 4.61 0.50
N ALA A 93 -14.70 3.32 0.68
CA ALA A 93 -15.71 2.59 -0.08
C ALA A 93 -17.11 3.19 0.07
N ALA A 94 -17.47 3.60 1.28
CA ALA A 94 -18.76 4.26 1.56
C ALA A 94 -18.91 5.59 0.81
N GLN A 95 -17.83 6.35 0.70
CA GLN A 95 -17.81 7.62 -0.02
C GLN A 95 -17.81 7.44 -1.54
N ALA A 96 -16.97 6.52 -2.03
CA ALA A 96 -16.76 6.31 -3.46
C ALA A 96 -17.95 5.62 -4.14
N ARG A 97 -18.63 4.75 -3.43
CA ARG A 97 -19.77 3.94 -3.86
C ARG A 97 -19.45 3.02 -5.05
N CYS A 98 -19.62 1.74 -4.85
CA CYS A 98 -19.44 0.74 -5.90
C CYS A 98 -20.57 0.83 -6.92
N VAL A 99 -20.23 1.07 -8.18
CA VAL A 99 -21.17 1.01 -9.31
C VAL A 99 -21.06 -0.35 -10.00
N ASP A 100 -19.81 -0.82 -10.18
CA ASP A 100 -19.51 -2.10 -10.80
C ASP A 100 -18.28 -2.70 -10.11
N ARG A 101 -18.40 -3.96 -9.72
CA ARG A 101 -17.33 -4.66 -8.99
C ARG A 101 -16.06 -4.90 -9.82
N SER A 102 -16.16 -4.82 -11.14
CA SER A 102 -15.01 -4.92 -12.06
C SER A 102 -14.23 -3.61 -12.22
N TYR A 103 -14.78 -2.50 -11.76
CA TYR A 103 -14.13 -1.20 -11.86
C TYR A 103 -12.96 -1.08 -10.88
N PRO A 104 -11.98 -0.19 -11.19
CA PRO A 104 -10.90 0.11 -10.26
C PRO A 104 -11.45 0.53 -8.90
N PHE A 105 -10.87 -0.03 -7.83
CA PHE A 105 -11.25 0.38 -6.47
C PHE A 105 -10.84 1.84 -6.22
N PHE A 106 -9.67 2.23 -6.68
CA PHE A 106 -9.20 3.61 -6.64
C PHE A 106 -9.32 4.26 -8.02
N ALA A 107 -10.41 4.97 -8.22
CA ALA A 107 -10.63 5.70 -9.46
C ALA A 107 -9.77 6.96 -9.53
N SER A 108 -9.29 7.26 -10.74
CA SER A 108 -8.62 8.55 -11.03
C SER A 108 -9.66 9.67 -11.17
N GLN A 109 -9.19 10.92 -11.30
CA GLN A 109 -10.06 12.06 -11.51
C GLN A 109 -10.78 12.05 -12.88
N LYS A 110 -10.32 11.21 -13.82
CA LYS A 110 -10.86 11.18 -15.19
C LYS A 110 -12.23 10.50 -15.26
N SER A 111 -12.40 9.36 -14.56
CA SER A 111 -13.62 8.58 -14.59
C SER A 111 -13.60 7.50 -13.51
N ILE A 112 -14.79 7.11 -13.04
CA ILE A 112 -14.93 5.95 -12.13
C ILE A 112 -14.49 4.63 -12.78
N LYS A 113 -14.41 4.57 -14.10
CA LYS A 113 -13.94 3.41 -14.87
C LYS A 113 -12.43 3.41 -15.07
N SER A 114 -11.77 4.52 -14.75
CA SER A 114 -10.32 4.70 -14.96
C SER A 114 -9.57 4.65 -13.65
N GLY A 115 -8.64 3.70 -13.55
CA GLY A 115 -7.68 3.62 -12.44
C GLY A 115 -6.45 4.49 -12.70
N PHE A 116 -5.47 4.31 -11.83
CA PHE A 116 -4.15 4.92 -11.96
C PHE A 116 -3.21 3.99 -12.71
N GLY A 117 -2.30 4.55 -13.52
CA GLY A 117 -1.08 3.85 -13.89
C GLY A 117 -0.10 3.84 -12.71
N ALA A 118 0.79 2.86 -12.67
CA ALA A 118 1.79 2.75 -11.60
C ALA A 118 2.67 4.00 -11.50
N ASN A 119 3.12 4.53 -12.64
CA ASN A 119 3.95 5.74 -12.67
C ASN A 119 3.20 6.98 -12.18
N SER A 120 1.95 7.15 -12.60
CA SER A 120 1.12 8.29 -12.15
C SER A 120 0.87 8.23 -10.65
N LEU A 121 0.61 7.05 -10.10
CA LEU A 121 0.40 6.87 -8.67
C LEU A 121 1.71 7.06 -7.88
N ALA A 122 2.84 6.61 -8.41
CA ALA A 122 4.15 6.87 -7.82
C ALA A 122 4.47 8.36 -7.73
N GLN A 123 4.16 9.12 -8.77
CA GLN A 123 4.31 10.58 -8.76
C GLN A 123 3.38 11.24 -7.75
N ALA A 124 2.13 10.79 -7.67
CA ALA A 124 1.18 11.29 -6.67
C ALA A 124 1.68 11.06 -5.24
N PHE A 125 2.23 9.88 -4.96
CA PHE A 125 2.83 9.58 -3.65
C PHE A 125 4.03 10.47 -3.34
N ALA A 126 4.91 10.70 -4.32
CA ALA A 126 6.06 11.59 -4.14
C ALA A 126 5.61 13.01 -3.75
N LEU A 127 4.57 13.53 -4.39
CA LEU A 127 4.00 14.84 -4.05
C LEU A 127 3.37 14.87 -2.64
N LEU A 128 2.74 13.78 -2.21
CA LEU A 128 2.17 13.68 -0.86
C LEU A 128 3.27 13.68 0.21
N TYR A 129 4.35 12.94 0.00
CA TYR A 129 5.49 12.94 0.92
C TYR A 129 6.19 14.30 0.97
N GLU A 130 6.42 14.90 -0.19
CA GLU A 130 7.03 16.24 -0.30
C GLU A 130 6.17 17.28 0.43
N GLY A 131 4.85 17.30 0.16
CA GLY A 131 3.93 18.24 0.80
C GLY A 131 3.85 18.07 2.32
N ALA A 132 4.02 16.86 2.82
CA ALA A 132 4.08 16.56 4.26
C ALA A 132 5.45 16.88 4.89
N GLY A 133 6.43 17.27 4.11
CA GLY A 133 7.79 17.56 4.60
C GLY A 133 8.58 16.30 4.97
N VAL A 134 8.28 15.16 4.36
CA VAL A 134 9.02 13.92 4.57
C VAL A 134 9.99 13.71 3.41
N GLU A 135 11.22 14.16 3.61
CA GLU A 135 12.27 14.07 2.60
C GLU A 135 12.77 12.64 2.42
N GLY A 136 13.14 12.29 1.21
CA GLY A 136 13.72 10.98 0.86
C GLY A 136 12.73 9.85 0.74
N ALA A 137 11.43 10.09 0.98
CA ALA A 137 10.39 9.09 0.80
C ALA A 137 9.95 8.98 -0.67
N SER A 138 9.56 7.78 -1.06
CA SER A 138 9.09 7.46 -2.42
C SER A 138 7.93 6.48 -2.37
N SER A 139 7.41 6.10 -3.54
CA SER A 139 6.36 5.08 -3.65
C SER A 139 6.75 3.71 -3.07
N HIS A 140 8.03 3.45 -2.84
CA HIS A 140 8.52 2.22 -2.21
C HIS A 140 8.61 2.31 -0.68
N SER A 141 8.48 3.50 -0.10
CA SER A 141 8.70 3.74 1.33
C SER A 141 7.68 3.03 2.22
N GLY A 142 6.41 2.98 1.82
CA GLY A 142 5.37 2.30 2.59
C GLY A 142 5.64 0.81 2.74
N ARG A 143 5.87 0.15 1.63
CA ARG A 143 6.21 -1.29 1.61
C ARG A 143 7.50 -1.59 2.39
N ARG A 144 8.52 -0.77 2.21
CA ARG A 144 9.77 -0.92 2.95
C ARG A 144 9.54 -0.76 4.45
N THR A 145 8.77 0.24 4.87
CA THR A 145 8.40 0.46 6.26
C THR A 145 7.66 -0.75 6.84
N PHE A 146 6.69 -1.30 6.11
CA PHE A 146 5.95 -2.50 6.51
C PHE A 146 6.88 -3.69 6.76
N LEU A 147 7.74 -4.00 5.82
CA LEU A 147 8.67 -5.15 5.94
C LEU A 147 9.71 -4.94 7.03
N THR A 148 10.27 -3.73 7.14
CA THR A 148 11.23 -3.38 8.19
C THR A 148 10.61 -3.47 9.58
N ASN A 149 9.38 -3.01 9.76
CA ASN A 149 8.66 -3.11 11.04
C ASN A 149 8.41 -4.57 11.44
N LEU A 150 8.04 -5.42 10.49
CA LEU A 150 7.88 -6.86 10.74
C LEU A 150 9.22 -7.53 11.09
N ALA A 151 10.29 -7.18 10.38
CA ALA A 151 11.64 -7.69 10.69
C ALA A 151 12.07 -7.29 12.10
N ASN A 152 11.84 -6.04 12.49
CA ASN A 152 12.17 -5.52 13.82
C ASN A 152 11.35 -6.19 14.94
N LYS A 153 10.18 -6.73 14.63
CA LYS A 153 9.35 -7.51 15.56
C LYS A 153 9.79 -8.98 15.66
N GLY A 154 10.86 -9.37 14.97
CA GLY A 154 11.38 -10.73 15.02
C GLY A 154 10.67 -11.70 14.08
N THR A 155 9.93 -11.23 13.09
CA THR A 155 9.30 -12.11 12.09
C THR A 155 10.36 -12.89 11.32
N ALA A 156 10.20 -14.20 11.24
CA ALA A 156 11.14 -15.08 10.57
C ALA A 156 11.29 -14.72 9.08
N ILE A 157 12.52 -14.80 8.57
CA ILE A 157 12.85 -14.38 7.20
C ILE A 157 12.02 -15.07 6.11
N HIS A 158 11.68 -16.34 6.29
CA HIS A 158 10.86 -17.08 5.32
C HIS A 158 9.42 -16.57 5.29
N ILE A 159 8.88 -16.10 6.43
CA ILE A 159 7.56 -15.48 6.50
C ILE A 159 7.61 -14.11 5.81
N LEU A 160 8.64 -13.30 6.09
CA LEU A 160 8.85 -12.02 5.41
C LEU A 160 8.93 -12.20 3.90
N LYS A 161 9.68 -13.21 3.45
CA LYS A 161 9.79 -13.55 2.03
C LYS A 161 8.42 -13.83 1.40
N THR A 162 7.60 -14.63 2.06
CA THR A 162 6.25 -14.98 1.60
C THR A 162 5.34 -13.76 1.55
N LEU A 163 5.30 -12.97 2.63
CA LEU A 163 4.48 -11.75 2.69
C LEU A 163 4.89 -10.71 1.64
N ALA A 164 6.18 -10.61 1.41
CA ALA A 164 6.72 -9.70 0.40
C ALA A 164 6.54 -10.20 -1.03
N GLY A 165 6.33 -11.50 -1.23
CA GLY A 165 6.32 -12.10 -2.57
C GLY A 165 7.69 -12.06 -3.24
N HIS A 166 8.78 -12.12 -2.46
CA HIS A 166 10.14 -12.16 -3.00
C HIS A 166 10.46 -13.56 -3.51
N ARG A 167 11.12 -13.65 -4.67
CA ARG A 167 11.61 -14.92 -5.22
C ARG A 167 12.79 -15.47 -4.46
N SER A 168 13.65 -14.59 -3.95
CA SER A 168 14.91 -14.93 -3.29
C SER A 168 14.91 -14.47 -1.84
N ILE A 169 15.47 -15.32 -0.97
CA ILE A 169 15.65 -14.99 0.44
C ILE A 169 16.68 -13.85 0.62
N SER A 170 17.64 -13.72 -0.31
CA SER A 170 18.61 -12.63 -0.29
C SER A 170 17.97 -11.25 -0.45
N THR A 171 16.92 -11.13 -1.26
CA THR A 171 16.14 -9.89 -1.39
C THR A 171 15.48 -9.52 -0.07
N THR A 172 14.94 -10.51 0.65
CA THR A 172 14.32 -10.31 1.97
C THR A 172 15.37 -9.98 3.04
N ALA A 173 16.52 -10.62 3.00
CA ALA A 173 17.60 -10.41 3.97
C ALA A 173 18.08 -8.95 4.01
N ALA A 174 17.99 -8.22 2.90
CA ALA A 174 18.36 -6.81 2.85
C ALA A 174 17.56 -5.95 3.85
N TYR A 175 16.34 -6.35 4.22
CA TYR A 175 15.53 -5.65 5.23
C TYR A 175 15.98 -5.91 6.66
N LEU A 176 16.66 -7.04 6.93
CA LEU A 176 17.19 -7.38 8.24
C LEU A 176 18.45 -6.57 8.59
N TYR A 177 19.28 -6.29 7.58
CA TYR A 177 20.57 -5.63 7.77
C TYR A 177 20.51 -4.11 7.58
N SER A 178 19.40 -3.57 7.15
CA SER A 178 19.25 -2.13 6.89
C SER A 178 18.60 -1.35 8.04
N SER A 179 18.24 -2.02 9.14
CA SER A 179 17.81 -1.34 10.35
C SER A 179 19.04 -0.79 11.07
N PRO A 180 19.11 0.53 11.35
CA PRO A 180 20.14 1.03 12.26
C PRO A 180 19.95 0.32 13.59
N SER A 181 21.03 -0.30 14.07
CA SER A 181 21.09 -0.72 15.47
C SER A 181 20.82 0.52 16.32
N GLN A 182 19.77 0.48 17.11
CA GLN A 182 19.59 1.47 18.18
C GLN A 182 20.63 1.27 19.22
#